data_daf5ddc8644a31995786daedacbd6dff
#
_entry.id   daf5ddc8644a31995786daedacbd6dff
#
_cell.length_a   1.000
_cell.length_b   1.000
_cell.length_c   1.000
_cell.angle_alpha   90.00
_cell.angle_beta   90.00
_cell.angle_gamma   90.00
#
_symmetry.space_group_name_H-M   'P 1'
#
loop_
_entity.id
_entity.type
_entity.pdbx_description
1 polymer ?
#
loop_
_entity_poly.entity_id
_entity_poly.type
_entity_poly.pdbx_seq_one_letter_code
_entity_poly.pdbx_strand_id
1 'polypeptide(L)'
;MATTKRQLGLFAELEHEPEVRAIIEPHDRELAAALPRFVRLGTSTWTFPGWANVLYQGTPTQEDLVRRGLAAYASNPLFRTVGIDRSYYGPLGEQDLARYAENLAGTDFLAVSKVWSELTTFVDRTGKKNPSFLSPERFVDEVLAPYTHSFARFTGPFVFELPPIPEGALADARVLPDAIAHLLERLPATFRYAFELRNRELLTPRYFDVLRAHRAAHCFNMWTAMPPVGRQLALKGSITTDVVVCRLMLPPATRYEQMKKAFEPFNRIVRAQPEMRDDVVRLAEACDELDVKALFILANNKAEGCSPLTVKALAEALAPKASGP
;
A
#
# COMPACT_ATOMS: atom_id res chain seq x y z
N MET A 1 22.78 -8.53 -62.25
CA MET A 1 22.88 -7.39 -61.32
C MET A 1 21.50 -7.05 -60.79
N ALA A 2 21.08 -7.69 -59.71
CA ALA A 2 19.85 -7.34 -59.00
C ALA A 2 19.79 -8.08 -57.66
N THR A 3 20.65 -7.68 -56.71
CA THR A 3 20.58 -8.21 -55.36
C THR A 3 21.27 -7.23 -54.41
N THR A 4 20.63 -6.14 -54.00
CA THR A 4 21.11 -5.32 -52.87
C THR A 4 20.09 -4.21 -52.55
N LYS A 5 18.82 -4.54 -52.30
CA LYS A 5 17.84 -3.55 -51.81
C LYS A 5 16.82 -4.10 -50.80
N ARG A 6 17.07 -5.28 -50.23
CA ARG A 6 16.08 -5.92 -49.31
C ARG A 6 16.58 -6.15 -47.90
N GLN A 7 17.74 -5.61 -47.50
CA GLN A 7 18.35 -5.82 -46.17
C GLN A 7 18.46 -4.56 -45.29
N LEU A 8 17.97 -3.40 -45.77
CA LEU A 8 18.00 -2.15 -44.99
C LEU A 8 16.68 -1.79 -44.29
N GLY A 9 15.64 -2.63 -44.41
CA GLY A 9 14.32 -2.40 -43.80
C GLY A 9 14.10 -3.11 -42.49
N LEU A 10 15.03 -3.95 -42.00
CA LEU A 10 14.81 -4.79 -40.80
C LEU A 10 15.37 -4.19 -39.48
N PHE A 11 16.05 -3.05 -39.56
CA PHE A 11 16.61 -2.36 -38.37
C PHE A 11 16.03 -0.95 -38.18
N ALA A 12 14.99 -0.55 -38.87
CA ALA A 12 14.45 0.81 -38.82
C ALA A 12 13.15 0.93 -37.99
N GLU A 13 12.64 -0.15 -37.38
CA GLU A 13 11.47 -0.15 -36.53
C GLU A 13 11.78 -0.89 -35.22
N LEU A 14 12.84 -0.52 -34.49
CA LEU A 14 12.77 -0.46 -33.06
C LEU A 14 11.89 0.77 -32.79
N GLU A 15 10.57 0.60 -32.87
CA GLU A 15 9.63 1.53 -32.29
C GLU A 15 10.12 1.82 -30.87
N HIS A 16 10.57 3.04 -30.66
CA HIS A 16 10.86 3.53 -29.31
C HIS A 16 9.50 3.49 -28.61
N GLU A 17 9.24 2.39 -27.90
CA GLU A 17 8.05 2.29 -27.06
C GLU A 17 8.03 3.54 -26.16
N PRO A 18 6.94 4.32 -26.14
CA PRO A 18 6.90 5.59 -25.46
C PRO A 18 7.27 5.39 -23.98
N GLU A 19 8.32 6.07 -23.56
CA GLU A 19 8.79 6.02 -22.17
C GLU A 19 7.75 6.67 -21.25
N VAL A 20 7.28 5.93 -20.22
CA VAL A 20 6.43 6.51 -19.18
C VAL A 20 7.29 7.40 -18.29
N ARG A 21 6.93 8.67 -18.16
CA ARG A 21 7.65 9.65 -17.32
C ARG A 21 6.75 10.24 -16.25
N ALA A 22 7.29 10.42 -15.06
CA ALA A 22 6.61 11.15 -13.99
C ALA A 22 6.68 12.67 -14.22
N ILE A 23 5.66 13.36 -13.72
CA ILE A 23 5.70 14.80 -13.50
C ILE A 23 6.35 15.01 -12.13
N ILE A 24 7.39 15.84 -12.09
CA ILE A 24 8.12 16.18 -10.86
C ILE A 24 8.25 17.69 -10.83
N GLU A 25 7.54 18.34 -9.92
CA GLU A 25 7.66 19.77 -9.69
C GLU A 25 8.85 20.10 -8.78
N PRO A 26 9.46 21.30 -8.86
CA PRO A 26 10.50 21.72 -7.93
C PRO A 26 10.07 21.59 -6.46
N HIS A 27 8.85 21.98 -6.15
CA HIS A 27 8.26 21.88 -4.82
C HIS A 27 8.17 20.42 -4.31
N ASP A 28 7.96 19.44 -5.17
CA ASP A 28 7.95 18.02 -4.77
C ASP A 28 9.32 17.58 -4.21
N ARG A 29 10.41 18.13 -4.75
CA ARG A 29 11.78 17.86 -4.27
C ARG A 29 12.03 18.50 -2.91
N GLU A 30 11.57 19.72 -2.72
CA GLU A 30 11.67 20.46 -1.45
C GLU A 30 10.91 19.72 -0.34
N LEU A 31 9.66 19.35 -0.59
CA LEU A 31 8.84 18.57 0.34
C LEU A 31 9.50 17.22 0.67
N ALA A 32 9.96 16.48 -0.35
CA ALA A 32 10.61 15.20 -0.14
C ALA A 32 11.89 15.31 0.71
N ALA A 33 12.66 16.39 0.56
CA ALA A 33 13.85 16.65 1.36
C ALA A 33 13.51 17.00 2.82
N ALA A 34 12.37 17.65 3.05
CA ALA A 34 11.88 18.05 4.38
C ALA A 34 11.20 16.89 5.16
N LEU A 35 10.73 15.85 4.47
CA LEU A 35 10.05 14.74 5.12
C LEU A 35 10.99 13.93 6.01
N PRO A 36 10.55 13.50 7.21
CA PRO A 36 11.29 12.57 8.06
C PRO A 36 11.69 11.31 7.28
N ARG A 37 12.91 10.83 7.49
CA ARG A 37 13.45 9.70 6.70
C ARG A 37 12.67 8.41 6.90
N PHE A 38 12.09 8.21 8.07
CA PHE A 38 11.28 7.03 8.37
C PHE A 38 9.90 7.06 7.69
N VAL A 39 9.41 8.22 7.23
CA VAL A 39 8.12 8.34 6.54
C VAL A 39 8.25 7.94 5.07
N ARG A 40 7.42 7.00 4.65
CA ARG A 40 7.32 6.49 3.28
C ARG A 40 5.90 6.71 2.76
N LEU A 41 5.73 7.76 1.97
CA LEU A 41 4.46 8.08 1.34
C LEU A 41 4.28 7.33 0.03
N GLY A 42 3.05 6.92 -0.28
CA GLY A 42 2.72 6.27 -1.54
C GLY A 42 1.22 6.09 -1.75
N THR A 43 0.88 5.39 -2.81
CA THR A 43 -0.50 5.11 -3.22
C THR A 43 -0.76 3.60 -3.23
N SER A 44 -2.03 3.20 -3.27
CA SER A 44 -2.44 1.77 -3.30
C SER A 44 -2.09 1.05 -4.62
N THR A 45 -1.68 1.77 -5.65
CA THR A 45 -1.25 1.26 -6.96
C THR A 45 -0.43 2.33 -7.68
N TRP A 46 0.27 1.97 -8.73
CA TRP A 46 0.91 2.91 -9.67
C TRP A 46 0.29 2.84 -11.08
N THR A 47 -0.63 1.92 -11.33
CA THR A 47 -1.10 1.58 -12.67
C THR A 47 -2.41 2.26 -13.07
N PHE A 48 -2.70 3.44 -12.53
CA PHE A 48 -3.98 4.12 -12.80
C PHE A 48 -3.87 5.19 -13.90
N PRO A 49 -4.45 4.97 -15.11
CA PRO A 49 -4.34 5.92 -16.23
C PRO A 49 -4.99 7.29 -15.96
N GLY A 50 -5.96 7.37 -15.07
CA GLY A 50 -6.61 8.63 -14.70
C GLY A 50 -5.68 9.65 -14.01
N TRP A 51 -4.41 9.30 -13.72
CA TRP A 51 -3.40 10.24 -13.25
C TRP A 51 -2.57 10.86 -14.39
N ALA A 52 -3.02 10.71 -15.64
CA ALA A 52 -2.50 11.45 -16.79
C ALA A 52 -2.49 12.95 -16.49
N ASN A 53 -1.37 13.62 -16.75
CA ASN A 53 -1.12 15.03 -16.45
C ASN A 53 -1.26 15.44 -14.97
N VAL A 54 -1.34 14.48 -14.06
CA VAL A 54 -1.24 14.68 -12.59
C VAL A 54 0.06 14.09 -12.06
N LEU A 55 0.30 12.81 -12.31
CA LEU A 55 1.52 12.09 -11.94
C LEU A 55 2.35 11.69 -13.16
N TYR A 56 1.70 11.33 -14.26
CA TYR A 56 2.34 10.88 -15.49
C TYR A 56 2.21 11.92 -16.59
N GLN A 57 3.30 12.14 -17.34
CA GLN A 57 3.29 12.96 -18.55
C GLN A 57 2.46 12.28 -19.64
N GLY A 58 1.68 13.06 -20.40
CA GLY A 58 0.85 12.53 -21.47
C GLY A 58 -0.30 11.65 -20.98
N THR A 59 -0.69 10.67 -21.77
CA THR A 59 -1.83 9.78 -21.53
C THR A 59 -1.42 8.30 -21.63
N PRO A 60 -0.57 7.79 -20.72
CA PRO A 60 -0.15 6.39 -20.76
C PRO A 60 -1.35 5.47 -20.58
N THR A 61 -1.33 4.35 -21.30
CA THR A 61 -2.36 3.31 -21.16
C THR A 61 -2.15 2.50 -19.88
N GLN A 62 -3.17 1.73 -19.47
CA GLN A 62 -3.03 0.77 -18.37
C GLN A 62 -1.87 -0.22 -18.60
N GLU A 63 -1.67 -0.67 -19.83
CA GLU A 63 -0.62 -1.60 -20.20
C GLU A 63 0.77 -0.97 -20.08
N ASP A 64 0.94 0.27 -20.53
CA ASP A 64 2.19 1.03 -20.35
C ASP A 64 2.55 1.16 -18.86
N LEU A 65 1.56 1.51 -18.03
CA LEU A 65 1.76 1.65 -16.59
C LEU A 65 2.10 0.32 -15.91
N VAL A 66 1.48 -0.79 -16.32
CA VAL A 66 1.80 -2.13 -15.79
C VAL A 66 3.23 -2.53 -16.15
N ARG A 67 3.70 -2.22 -17.35
CA ARG A 67 5.03 -2.61 -17.82
C ARG A 67 6.15 -1.71 -17.29
N ARG A 68 5.96 -0.39 -17.31
CA ARG A 68 7.02 0.63 -17.12
C ARG A 68 6.67 1.71 -16.10
N GLY A 69 5.41 1.78 -15.69
CA GLY A 69 4.93 2.84 -14.81
C GLY A 69 5.58 2.85 -13.43
N LEU A 70 6.04 1.71 -12.92
CA LEU A 70 6.65 1.65 -11.59
C LEU A 70 7.97 2.41 -11.50
N ALA A 71 8.82 2.36 -12.55
CA ALA A 71 10.05 3.14 -12.61
C ALA A 71 9.75 4.65 -12.63
N ALA A 72 8.79 5.07 -13.46
CA ALA A 72 8.34 6.46 -13.48
C ALA A 72 7.75 6.90 -12.13
N TYR A 73 6.91 6.08 -11.53
CA TYR A 73 6.34 6.34 -10.22
C TYR A 73 7.42 6.53 -9.15
N ALA A 74 8.38 5.62 -9.08
CA ALA A 74 9.47 5.65 -8.11
C ALA A 74 10.49 6.79 -8.36
N SER A 75 10.52 7.39 -9.55
CA SER A 75 11.36 8.54 -9.85
C SER A 75 10.85 9.85 -9.22
N ASN A 76 9.56 9.93 -8.88
CA ASN A 76 9.03 11.10 -8.16
C ASN A 76 9.42 10.99 -6.67
N PRO A 77 10.15 11.99 -6.13
CA PRO A 77 10.77 11.91 -4.79
C PRO A 77 9.77 11.87 -3.63
N LEU A 78 8.52 12.25 -3.85
CA LEU A 78 7.46 12.14 -2.84
C LEU A 78 7.04 10.69 -2.58
N PHE A 79 7.22 9.80 -3.57
CA PHE A 79 6.83 8.41 -3.44
C PHE A 79 8.03 7.55 -3.01
N ARG A 80 7.96 7.01 -1.81
CA ARG A 80 8.99 6.11 -1.24
C ARG A 80 8.44 4.70 -1.01
N THR A 81 7.16 4.49 -1.32
CA THR A 81 6.45 3.21 -1.23
C THR A 81 5.29 3.17 -2.20
N VAL A 82 4.78 1.98 -2.46
CA VAL A 82 3.54 1.74 -3.20
C VAL A 82 2.85 0.48 -2.70
N GLY A 83 1.53 0.45 -2.76
CA GLY A 83 0.76 -0.77 -2.55
C GLY A 83 0.74 -1.67 -3.79
N ILE A 84 1.02 -2.94 -3.61
CA ILE A 84 0.78 -3.97 -4.63
C ILE A 84 -0.58 -4.61 -4.32
N ASP A 85 -1.67 -3.86 -4.59
CA ASP A 85 -3.03 -4.34 -4.29
C ASP A 85 -3.49 -5.47 -5.23
N ARG A 86 -2.83 -5.65 -6.38
CA ARG A 86 -3.09 -6.76 -7.32
C ARG A 86 -2.87 -8.13 -6.67
N SER A 87 -1.90 -8.24 -5.77
CA SER A 87 -1.60 -9.48 -5.04
C SER A 87 -2.75 -9.97 -4.14
N TYR A 88 -3.74 -9.13 -3.87
CA TYR A 88 -4.97 -9.51 -3.16
C TYR A 88 -5.84 -10.50 -3.94
N TYR A 89 -5.80 -10.44 -5.26
CA TYR A 89 -6.64 -11.29 -6.13
C TYR A 89 -5.99 -12.63 -6.49
N GLY A 90 -4.70 -12.80 -6.19
CA GLY A 90 -3.94 -14.02 -6.40
C GLY A 90 -2.44 -13.80 -6.17
N PRO A 91 -1.69 -14.88 -5.92
CA PRO A 91 -0.23 -14.80 -5.78
C PRO A 91 0.42 -14.20 -7.02
N LEU A 92 1.51 -13.46 -6.84
CA LEU A 92 2.32 -12.93 -7.93
C LEU A 92 3.38 -13.94 -8.34
N GLY A 93 3.56 -14.11 -9.64
CA GLY A 93 4.63 -14.96 -10.18
C GLY A 93 6.00 -14.27 -10.11
N GLU A 94 7.07 -15.07 -10.15
CA GLU A 94 8.47 -14.61 -10.13
C GLU A 94 8.77 -13.61 -11.26
N GLN A 95 8.21 -13.82 -12.46
CA GLN A 95 8.40 -12.93 -13.61
C GLN A 95 7.87 -11.51 -13.36
N ASP A 96 6.67 -11.39 -12.75
CA ASP A 96 6.13 -10.08 -12.40
C ASP A 96 6.99 -9.38 -11.35
N LEU A 97 7.42 -10.13 -10.32
CA LEU A 97 8.26 -9.62 -9.25
C LEU A 97 9.66 -9.24 -9.72
N ALA A 98 10.28 -10.02 -10.61
CA ALA A 98 11.55 -9.69 -11.24
C ALA A 98 11.45 -8.39 -12.04
N ARG A 99 10.41 -8.22 -12.85
CA ARG A 99 10.15 -6.97 -13.57
C ARG A 99 9.96 -5.77 -12.63
N TYR A 100 9.27 -5.95 -11.50
CA TYR A 100 9.13 -4.88 -10.51
C TYR A 100 10.48 -4.55 -9.87
N ALA A 101 11.31 -5.55 -9.58
CA ALA A 101 12.65 -5.34 -9.04
C ALA A 101 13.56 -4.59 -10.03
N GLU A 102 13.49 -4.91 -11.32
CA GLU A 102 14.19 -4.18 -12.40
C GLU A 102 13.76 -2.70 -12.44
N ASN A 103 12.45 -2.43 -12.36
CA ASN A 103 11.90 -1.07 -12.36
C ASN A 103 12.33 -0.25 -11.11
N LEU A 104 12.66 -0.90 -10.00
CA LEU A 104 13.08 -0.27 -8.74
C LEU A 104 14.60 -0.28 -8.55
N ALA A 105 15.37 -0.83 -9.51
CA ALA A 105 16.83 -0.94 -9.40
C ALA A 105 17.47 0.42 -9.11
N GLY A 106 18.43 0.44 -8.18
CA GLY A 106 19.13 1.67 -7.79
C GLY A 106 18.38 2.56 -6.78
N THR A 107 17.17 2.20 -6.37
CA THR A 107 16.37 2.95 -5.37
C THR A 107 16.39 2.28 -3.99
N ASP A 108 15.96 3.02 -2.94
CA ASP A 108 15.67 2.50 -1.59
C ASP A 108 14.18 2.20 -1.38
N PHE A 109 13.44 2.07 -2.48
CA PHE A 109 12.00 1.90 -2.51
C PHE A 109 11.58 0.56 -1.87
N LEU A 110 10.51 0.59 -1.08
CA LEU A 110 9.92 -0.62 -0.49
C LEU A 110 8.43 -0.68 -0.83
N ALA A 111 7.97 -1.75 -1.45
CA ALA A 111 6.57 -1.95 -1.80
C ALA A 111 5.82 -2.72 -0.70
N VAL A 112 4.62 -2.27 -0.39
CA VAL A 112 3.71 -2.92 0.57
C VAL A 112 2.77 -3.84 -0.20
N SER A 113 2.81 -5.13 0.08
CA SER A 113 2.03 -6.13 -0.66
C SER A 113 0.82 -6.60 0.13
N LYS A 114 -0.36 -6.57 -0.47
CA LYS A 114 -1.54 -7.20 0.13
C LYS A 114 -1.42 -8.72 0.03
N VAL A 115 -1.77 -9.40 1.10
CA VAL A 115 -1.87 -10.85 1.08
C VAL A 115 -3.12 -11.28 0.31
N TRP A 116 -3.02 -12.37 -0.42
CA TRP A 116 -4.09 -12.97 -1.20
C TRP A 116 -5.37 -13.18 -0.37
N SER A 117 -6.51 -12.75 -0.89
CA SER A 117 -7.81 -12.76 -0.20
C SER A 117 -8.26 -14.16 0.23
N GLU A 118 -7.85 -15.21 -0.47
CA GLU A 118 -8.10 -16.59 -0.08
C GLU A 118 -7.54 -16.89 1.32
N LEU A 119 -6.41 -16.29 1.70
CA LEU A 119 -5.79 -16.48 3.01
C LEU A 119 -6.30 -15.49 4.07
N THR A 120 -7.02 -14.44 3.69
CA THR A 120 -7.45 -13.40 4.64
C THR A 120 -8.95 -13.35 4.87
N THR A 121 -9.73 -14.09 4.08
CA THR A 121 -11.19 -14.18 4.23
C THR A 121 -11.54 -15.21 5.29
N PHE A 122 -12.19 -14.77 6.39
CA PHE A 122 -12.54 -15.64 7.53
C PHE A 122 -13.66 -16.61 7.21
N VAL A 123 -14.72 -16.12 6.59
CA VAL A 123 -15.85 -16.92 6.11
C VAL A 123 -16.13 -16.62 4.66
N ASP A 124 -16.57 -17.61 3.91
CA ASP A 124 -16.99 -17.43 2.52
C ASP A 124 -18.37 -16.71 2.42
N ARG A 125 -18.83 -16.50 1.20
CA ARG A 125 -20.11 -15.80 0.94
C ARG A 125 -21.33 -16.56 1.48
N THR A 126 -21.20 -17.84 1.81
CA THR A 126 -22.26 -18.67 2.41
C THR A 126 -22.21 -18.67 3.93
N GLY A 127 -21.21 -18.01 4.55
CA GLY A 127 -20.95 -17.99 5.99
C GLY A 127 -20.18 -19.21 6.50
N LYS A 128 -19.72 -20.09 5.61
CA LYS A 128 -18.87 -21.24 5.97
C LYS A 128 -17.44 -20.76 6.24
N LYS A 129 -16.81 -21.30 7.30
CA LYS A 129 -15.40 -21.02 7.63
C LYS A 129 -14.51 -21.42 6.47
N ASN A 130 -13.59 -20.54 6.15
CA ASN A 130 -12.59 -20.77 5.11
C ASN A 130 -11.44 -21.63 5.68
N PRO A 131 -11.21 -22.84 5.16
CA PRO A 131 -10.14 -23.73 5.66
C PRO A 131 -8.73 -23.19 5.37
N SER A 132 -8.60 -22.28 4.42
CA SER A 132 -7.32 -21.64 4.06
C SER A 132 -7.02 -20.39 4.88
N PHE A 133 -7.94 -19.97 5.77
CA PHE A 133 -7.80 -18.74 6.54
C PHE A 133 -6.52 -18.77 7.38
N LEU A 134 -5.62 -17.81 7.13
CA LEU A 134 -4.33 -17.65 7.79
C LEU A 134 -3.47 -18.93 7.80
N SER A 135 -3.53 -19.77 6.71
CA SER A 135 -2.65 -20.94 6.57
C SER A 135 -1.20 -20.50 6.37
N PRO A 136 -0.27 -20.83 7.31
CA PRO A 136 1.14 -20.50 7.18
C PRO A 136 1.79 -21.18 5.97
N GLU A 137 1.47 -22.45 5.74
CA GLU A 137 2.06 -23.26 4.66
C GLU A 137 1.72 -22.65 3.30
N ARG A 138 0.43 -22.37 3.08
CA ARG A 138 -0.02 -21.75 1.82
C ARG A 138 0.57 -20.35 1.64
N PHE A 139 0.67 -19.56 2.71
CA PHE A 139 1.30 -18.25 2.61
C PHE A 139 2.77 -18.36 2.22
N VAL A 140 3.53 -19.24 2.86
CA VAL A 140 4.96 -19.42 2.58
C VAL A 140 5.18 -19.94 1.16
N ASP A 141 4.46 -20.99 0.77
CA ASP A 141 4.69 -21.68 -0.49
C ASP A 141 4.13 -20.91 -1.70
N GLU A 142 2.91 -20.35 -1.57
CA GLU A 142 2.22 -19.76 -2.72
C GLU A 142 2.45 -18.24 -2.82
N VAL A 143 2.61 -17.53 -1.70
CA VAL A 143 2.73 -16.07 -1.69
C VAL A 143 4.16 -15.62 -1.49
N LEU A 144 4.84 -16.13 -0.45
CA LEU A 144 6.14 -15.59 -0.01
C LEU A 144 7.32 -16.09 -0.86
N ALA A 145 7.30 -17.34 -1.31
CA ALA A 145 8.41 -17.94 -2.05
C ALA A 145 8.86 -17.11 -3.27
N PRO A 146 7.96 -16.63 -4.17
CA PRO A 146 8.35 -15.79 -5.30
C PRO A 146 9.01 -14.47 -4.88
N TYR A 147 8.57 -13.86 -3.77
CA TYR A 147 9.17 -12.62 -3.25
C TYR A 147 10.59 -12.86 -2.74
N THR A 148 10.83 -13.99 -2.08
CA THR A 148 12.16 -14.36 -1.56
C THR A 148 13.19 -14.45 -2.70
N HIS A 149 12.80 -14.99 -3.83
CA HIS A 149 13.70 -15.21 -4.98
C HIS A 149 13.91 -13.93 -5.79
N SER A 150 12.86 -13.17 -6.07
CA SER A 150 12.90 -12.15 -7.11
C SER A 150 12.74 -10.72 -6.60
N PHE A 151 12.23 -10.50 -5.36
CA PHE A 151 11.83 -9.18 -4.90
C PHE A 151 12.21 -8.84 -3.46
N ALA A 152 12.96 -9.70 -2.76
CA ALA A 152 13.23 -9.57 -1.31
C ALA A 152 13.75 -8.19 -0.92
N ARG A 153 14.67 -7.61 -1.71
CA ARG A 153 15.27 -6.28 -1.46
C ARG A 153 14.25 -5.14 -1.43
N PHE A 154 13.19 -5.24 -2.23
CA PHE A 154 12.16 -4.20 -2.38
C PHE A 154 10.88 -4.53 -1.65
N THR A 155 10.86 -5.64 -0.89
CA THR A 155 9.70 -6.07 -0.13
C THR A 155 9.58 -5.28 1.16
N GLY A 156 8.54 -4.48 1.25
CA GLY A 156 8.05 -3.88 2.48
C GLY A 156 7.11 -4.84 3.24
N PRO A 157 6.24 -4.33 4.13
CA PRO A 157 5.32 -5.17 4.88
C PRO A 157 4.32 -5.91 3.99
N PHE A 158 4.05 -7.18 4.33
CA PHE A 158 2.86 -7.89 3.85
C PHE A 158 1.66 -7.49 4.70
N VAL A 159 0.59 -7.00 4.06
CA VAL A 159 -0.64 -6.60 4.74
C VAL A 159 -1.71 -7.69 4.61
N PHE A 160 -2.00 -8.35 5.70
CA PHE A 160 -3.15 -9.24 5.85
C PHE A 160 -4.40 -8.36 6.06
N GLU A 161 -5.02 -7.91 4.95
CA GLU A 161 -6.29 -7.20 5.02
C GLU A 161 -7.41 -8.22 5.24
N LEU A 162 -7.98 -8.23 6.45
CA LEU A 162 -9.11 -9.07 6.79
C LEU A 162 -10.41 -8.36 6.37
N PRO A 163 -11.12 -8.88 5.35
CA PRO A 163 -12.40 -8.33 4.92
C PRO A 163 -13.40 -8.26 6.09
N PRO A 164 -14.43 -7.40 6.00
CA PRO A 164 -15.46 -7.33 7.04
C PRO A 164 -16.05 -8.72 7.34
N ILE A 165 -15.94 -9.15 8.59
CA ILE A 165 -16.55 -10.40 9.08
C ILE A 165 -18.01 -10.10 9.37
N PRO A 166 -18.96 -10.87 8.80
CA PRO A 166 -20.38 -10.69 9.05
C PRO A 166 -20.72 -10.82 10.54
N GLU A 167 -21.72 -10.07 11.01
CA GLU A 167 -22.13 -10.03 12.42
C GLU A 167 -22.38 -11.43 12.99
N GLY A 168 -23.04 -12.32 12.24
CA GLY A 168 -23.30 -13.71 12.64
C GLY A 168 -22.04 -14.57 12.86
N ALA A 169 -20.87 -14.15 12.34
CA ALA A 169 -19.60 -14.86 12.50
C ALA A 169 -18.64 -14.15 13.47
N LEU A 170 -18.98 -12.98 14.00
CA LEU A 170 -18.09 -12.20 14.89
C LEU A 170 -17.80 -12.92 16.21
N ALA A 171 -18.76 -13.68 16.75
CA ALA A 171 -18.51 -14.48 17.95
C ALA A 171 -17.40 -15.52 17.75
N ASP A 172 -17.38 -16.16 16.58
CA ASP A 172 -16.36 -17.12 16.18
C ASP A 172 -15.01 -16.43 15.92
N ALA A 173 -15.03 -15.18 15.46
CA ALA A 173 -13.82 -14.39 15.18
C ALA A 173 -13.06 -13.97 16.44
N ARG A 174 -13.55 -14.24 17.64
CA ARG A 174 -12.81 -14.02 18.91
C ARG A 174 -11.53 -14.85 19.01
N VAL A 175 -11.41 -15.92 18.22
CA VAL A 175 -10.19 -16.73 18.09
C VAL A 175 -9.15 -16.08 17.17
N LEU A 176 -9.43 -14.94 16.55
CA LEU A 176 -8.54 -14.27 15.60
C LEU A 176 -7.14 -14.01 16.18
N PRO A 177 -6.95 -13.52 17.42
CA PRO A 177 -5.61 -13.32 17.96
C PRO A 177 -4.80 -14.62 18.02
N ASP A 178 -5.43 -15.76 18.34
CA ASP A 178 -4.76 -17.06 18.40
C ASP A 178 -4.40 -17.56 16.98
N ALA A 179 -5.27 -17.35 16.00
CA ALA A 179 -4.99 -17.69 14.61
C ALA A 179 -3.84 -16.84 14.04
N ILE A 180 -3.78 -15.54 14.41
CA ILE A 180 -2.67 -14.66 14.04
C ILE A 180 -1.36 -15.14 14.70
N ALA A 181 -1.37 -15.48 16.00
CA ALA A 181 -0.20 -16.00 16.68
C ALA A 181 0.31 -17.28 16.00
N HIS A 182 -0.58 -18.22 15.74
CA HIS A 182 -0.25 -19.48 15.05
C HIS A 182 0.38 -19.27 13.67
N LEU A 183 -0.13 -18.32 12.89
CA LEU A 183 0.47 -17.92 11.61
C LEU A 183 1.88 -17.37 11.85
N LEU A 184 2.01 -16.33 12.68
CA LEU A 184 3.25 -15.58 12.86
C LEU A 184 4.40 -16.42 13.44
N GLU A 185 4.11 -17.42 14.26
CA GLU A 185 5.10 -18.39 14.79
C GLU A 185 5.81 -19.18 13.68
N ARG A 186 5.19 -19.30 12.51
CA ARG A 186 5.66 -20.12 11.38
C ARG A 186 6.21 -19.29 10.23
N LEU A 187 6.07 -17.95 10.30
CA LEU A 187 6.55 -17.08 9.24
C LEU A 187 8.03 -16.67 9.46
N PRO A 188 8.81 -16.50 8.37
CA PRO A 188 10.19 -16.02 8.46
C PRO A 188 10.27 -14.63 9.08
N ALA A 189 11.11 -14.45 10.08
CA ALA A 189 11.33 -13.16 10.75
C ALA A 189 12.05 -12.10 9.88
N THR A 190 12.54 -12.49 8.70
CA THR A 190 13.21 -11.61 7.74
C THR A 190 12.27 -10.65 7.04
N PHE A 191 10.98 -10.95 6.99
CA PHE A 191 9.94 -10.10 6.42
C PHE A 191 9.14 -9.39 7.52
N ARG A 192 8.37 -8.39 7.14
CA ARG A 192 7.48 -7.63 8.02
C ARG A 192 6.03 -7.94 7.68
N TYR A 193 5.20 -8.09 8.70
CA TYR A 193 3.79 -8.46 8.57
C TYR A 193 2.93 -7.42 9.28
N ALA A 194 1.83 -7.05 8.64
CA ALA A 194 0.86 -6.11 9.19
C ALA A 194 -0.55 -6.67 9.04
N PHE A 195 -1.41 -6.41 10.02
CA PHE A 195 -2.80 -6.87 10.01
C PHE A 195 -3.74 -5.66 9.94
N GLU A 196 -4.60 -5.65 8.92
CA GLU A 196 -5.61 -4.63 8.70
C GLU A 196 -6.99 -5.19 9.01
N LEU A 197 -7.57 -4.74 10.11
CA LEU A 197 -8.93 -5.11 10.50
C LEU A 197 -9.97 -4.22 9.82
N ARG A 198 -11.15 -4.78 9.53
CA ARG A 198 -12.31 -4.09 8.96
C ARG A 198 -13.52 -4.13 9.90
N ASN A 199 -13.37 -4.73 11.08
CA ASN A 199 -14.32 -4.78 12.17
C ASN A 199 -13.72 -4.14 13.42
N ARG A 200 -14.31 -3.03 13.87
CA ARG A 200 -13.83 -2.29 15.05
C ARG A 200 -13.89 -3.10 16.36
N GLU A 201 -14.81 -4.06 16.43
CA GLU A 201 -15.02 -4.95 17.56
C GLU A 201 -13.82 -5.87 17.83
N LEU A 202 -12.97 -6.06 16.82
CA LEU A 202 -11.76 -6.91 16.90
C LEU A 202 -10.52 -6.13 17.34
N LEU A 203 -10.59 -4.79 17.49
CA LEU A 203 -9.53 -3.96 18.06
C LEU A 203 -9.48 -4.16 19.59
N THR A 204 -9.02 -5.32 20.03
CA THR A 204 -8.97 -5.69 21.44
C THR A 204 -7.55 -5.61 22.01
N PRO A 205 -7.36 -5.44 23.33
CA PRO A 205 -6.02 -5.49 23.95
C PRO A 205 -5.26 -6.78 23.58
N ARG A 206 -5.93 -7.94 23.59
CA ARG A 206 -5.31 -9.22 23.20
C ARG A 206 -4.80 -9.23 21.78
N TYR A 207 -5.51 -8.60 20.83
CA TYR A 207 -5.05 -8.45 19.45
C TYR A 207 -3.72 -7.68 19.39
N PHE A 208 -3.62 -6.52 20.06
CA PHE A 208 -2.38 -5.75 20.08
C PHE A 208 -1.25 -6.47 20.82
N ASP A 209 -1.56 -7.20 21.90
CA ASP A 209 -0.56 -7.97 22.64
C ASP A 209 0.04 -9.09 21.79
N VAL A 210 -0.76 -9.81 21.01
CA VAL A 210 -0.29 -10.83 20.09
C VAL A 210 0.60 -10.21 19.00
N LEU A 211 0.19 -9.12 18.37
CA LEU A 211 1.00 -8.46 17.36
C LEU A 211 2.35 -8.04 17.93
N ARG A 212 2.37 -7.46 19.12
CA ARG A 212 3.60 -7.01 19.78
C ARG A 212 4.52 -8.18 20.12
N ALA A 213 3.96 -9.28 20.65
CA ALA A 213 4.73 -10.48 21.00
C ALA A 213 5.44 -11.09 19.77
N HIS A 214 4.82 -11.00 18.59
CA HIS A 214 5.35 -11.56 17.33
C HIS A 214 5.96 -10.50 16.41
N ARG A 215 6.16 -9.24 16.88
CA ARG A 215 6.74 -8.14 16.10
C ARG A 215 6.01 -7.89 14.78
N ALA A 216 4.69 -8.06 14.76
CA ALA A 216 3.81 -7.72 13.63
C ALA A 216 3.13 -6.36 13.86
N ALA A 217 2.83 -5.65 12.78
CA ALA A 217 2.23 -4.34 12.84
C ALA A 217 0.70 -4.40 12.87
N HIS A 218 0.07 -3.55 13.69
CA HIS A 218 -1.28 -3.11 13.42
C HIS A 218 -1.25 -2.18 12.19
N CYS A 219 -2.10 -2.45 11.21
CA CYS A 219 -2.29 -1.55 10.07
C CYS A 219 -3.40 -0.56 10.40
N PHE A 220 -3.02 0.68 10.71
CA PHE A 220 -3.97 1.78 10.84
C PHE A 220 -4.70 1.98 9.52
N ASN A 221 -5.99 2.23 9.56
CA ASN A 221 -6.72 2.43 8.31
C ASN A 221 -7.87 3.44 8.45
N MET A 222 -8.10 4.17 7.37
CA MET A 222 -9.34 4.90 7.17
C MET A 222 -10.29 4.05 6.34
N TRP A 223 -11.27 3.47 6.99
CA TRP A 223 -12.28 2.62 6.37
C TRP A 223 -13.66 2.88 6.96
N THR A 224 -14.71 2.73 6.15
CA THR A 224 -16.08 3.15 6.46
C THR A 224 -16.61 2.69 7.82
N ALA A 225 -16.28 1.46 8.26
CA ALA A 225 -16.75 0.87 9.53
C ALA A 225 -15.72 0.96 10.68
N MET A 226 -14.53 1.51 10.40
CA MET A 226 -13.46 1.61 11.39
C MET A 226 -13.47 2.99 12.08
N PRO A 227 -12.95 3.08 13.31
CA PRO A 227 -12.68 4.37 13.94
C PRO A 227 -11.66 5.17 13.11
N PRO A 228 -11.70 6.51 13.11
CA PRO A 228 -10.65 7.35 12.54
C PRO A 228 -9.25 6.94 13.04
N VAL A 229 -8.22 7.22 12.23
CA VAL A 229 -6.82 6.84 12.54
C VAL A 229 -6.39 7.35 13.92
N GLY A 230 -6.71 8.60 14.27
CA GLY A 230 -6.40 9.15 15.60
C GLY A 230 -7.10 8.43 16.76
N ARG A 231 -8.28 7.86 16.52
CA ARG A 231 -8.97 7.03 17.54
C ARG A 231 -8.35 5.64 17.64
N GLN A 232 -7.85 5.06 16.55
CA GLN A 232 -7.08 3.83 16.61
C GLN A 232 -5.74 4.06 17.33
N LEU A 233 -5.08 5.18 17.08
CA LEU A 233 -3.83 5.58 17.74
C LEU A 233 -4.00 5.72 19.27
N ALA A 234 -5.14 6.24 19.71
CA ALA A 234 -5.44 6.40 21.15
C ALA A 234 -5.64 5.07 21.89
N LEU A 235 -5.77 3.94 21.20
CA LEU A 235 -5.84 2.62 21.82
C LEU A 235 -4.46 2.23 22.37
N LYS A 236 -4.42 1.86 23.66
CA LYS A 236 -3.17 1.51 24.33
C LYS A 236 -2.41 0.40 23.60
N GLY A 237 -1.19 0.71 23.18
CA GLY A 237 -0.30 -0.24 22.49
C GLY A 237 -0.66 -0.52 21.03
N SER A 238 -1.35 0.39 20.38
CA SER A 238 -1.71 0.28 18.96
C SER A 238 -0.50 0.35 18.01
N ILE A 239 0.58 1.05 18.37
CA ILE A 239 1.89 0.92 17.71
C ILE A 239 2.55 -0.32 18.33
N THR A 240 2.62 -1.41 17.56
CA THR A 240 2.99 -2.75 18.05
C THR A 240 4.42 -3.16 17.72
N THR A 241 5.09 -2.44 16.79
CA THR A 241 6.45 -2.74 16.34
C THR A 241 7.13 -1.49 15.76
N ASP A 242 8.41 -1.62 15.41
CA ASP A 242 9.24 -0.58 14.79
C ASP A 242 8.90 -0.29 13.32
N VAL A 243 7.90 -0.97 12.75
CA VAL A 243 7.34 -0.71 11.41
C VAL A 243 5.85 -0.48 11.53
N VAL A 244 5.37 0.61 10.99
CA VAL A 244 3.95 1.01 11.03
C VAL A 244 3.41 1.13 9.61
N VAL A 245 2.17 0.69 9.41
CA VAL A 245 1.45 0.83 8.14
C VAL A 245 0.16 1.61 8.38
N CYS A 246 -0.12 2.59 7.52
CA CYS A 246 -1.37 3.34 7.51
C CYS A 246 -1.97 3.35 6.11
N ARG A 247 -3.20 2.88 5.96
CA ARG A 247 -3.89 2.82 4.67
C ARG A 247 -5.13 3.71 4.67
N LEU A 248 -5.12 4.73 3.81
CA LEU A 248 -6.18 5.73 3.68
C LEU A 248 -7.07 5.36 2.51
N MET A 249 -8.16 4.64 2.78
CA MET A 249 -8.95 3.95 1.76
C MET A 249 -10.29 4.62 1.48
N LEU A 250 -11.15 4.74 2.47
CA LEU A 250 -12.52 5.21 2.30
C LEU A 250 -12.98 5.95 3.58
N PRO A 251 -13.48 7.19 3.46
CA PRO A 251 -13.92 7.96 4.63
C PRO A 251 -14.98 7.21 5.46
N PRO A 252 -14.99 7.39 6.79
CA PRO A 252 -15.97 6.79 7.67
C PRO A 252 -17.42 7.11 7.23
N ALA A 253 -18.32 6.17 7.47
CA ALA A 253 -19.75 6.27 7.16
C ALA A 253 -20.08 6.53 5.67
N THR A 254 -19.15 6.24 4.74
CA THR A 254 -19.39 6.34 3.30
C THR A 254 -19.54 4.97 2.64
N ARG A 255 -20.16 4.92 1.46
CA ARG A 255 -20.30 3.69 0.67
C ARG A 255 -19.35 3.71 -0.52
N TYR A 256 -18.70 2.58 -0.76
CA TYR A 256 -17.71 2.41 -1.81
C TYR A 256 -18.18 2.88 -3.19
N GLU A 257 -19.32 2.38 -3.68
CA GLU A 257 -19.83 2.73 -5.01
C GLU A 257 -20.24 4.20 -5.12
N GLN A 258 -20.79 4.76 -4.05
CA GLN A 258 -21.15 6.18 -4.00
C GLN A 258 -19.89 7.07 -4.14
N MET A 259 -18.83 6.76 -3.38
CA MET A 259 -17.59 7.53 -3.45
C MET A 259 -16.86 7.31 -4.77
N LYS A 260 -16.87 6.11 -5.32
CA LYS A 260 -16.33 5.84 -6.65
C LYS A 260 -16.97 6.76 -7.69
N LYS A 261 -18.29 6.75 -7.79
CA LYS A 261 -19.04 7.57 -8.75
C LYS A 261 -18.82 9.07 -8.53
N ALA A 262 -18.75 9.53 -7.27
CA ALA A 262 -18.58 10.94 -6.94
C ALA A 262 -17.17 11.46 -7.25
N PHE A 263 -16.14 10.60 -7.20
CA PHE A 263 -14.75 11.00 -7.33
C PHE A 263 -14.13 10.72 -8.70
N GLU A 264 -14.79 9.92 -9.54
CA GLU A 264 -14.36 9.74 -10.94
C GLU A 264 -14.25 11.08 -11.66
N PRO A 265 -13.21 11.30 -12.48
CA PRO A 265 -12.20 10.36 -12.96
C PRO A 265 -10.95 10.24 -12.07
N PHE A 266 -10.96 10.61 -10.81
CA PHE A 266 -9.88 10.50 -9.82
C PHE A 266 -8.61 11.29 -10.18
N ASN A 267 -8.76 12.47 -10.76
CA ASN A 267 -7.66 13.33 -11.22
C ASN A 267 -7.55 14.67 -10.44
N ARG A 268 -8.34 14.84 -9.39
CA ARG A 268 -8.34 16.03 -8.52
C ARG A 268 -8.79 15.66 -7.11
N ILE A 269 -8.46 16.51 -6.14
CA ILE A 269 -9.09 16.45 -4.83
C ILE A 269 -10.54 16.90 -4.98
N VAL A 270 -11.47 15.98 -4.73
CA VAL A 270 -12.92 16.27 -4.79
C VAL A 270 -13.44 16.61 -3.40
N ARG A 271 -12.95 15.94 -2.36
CA ARG A 271 -13.34 16.16 -0.97
C ARG A 271 -12.12 16.00 -0.06
N ALA A 272 -11.53 17.13 0.29
CA ALA A 272 -10.43 17.16 1.25
C ALA A 272 -10.87 16.62 2.62
N GLN A 273 -9.95 15.93 3.31
CA GLN A 273 -10.17 15.31 4.62
C GLN A 273 -9.13 15.86 5.63
N PRO A 274 -9.28 17.12 6.09
CA PRO A 274 -8.28 17.73 6.98
C PRO A 274 -8.07 16.93 8.26
N GLU A 275 -9.15 16.42 8.89
CA GLU A 275 -9.05 15.60 10.11
C GLU A 275 -8.25 14.31 9.88
N MET A 276 -8.37 13.69 8.71
CA MET A 276 -7.56 12.52 8.34
C MET A 276 -6.09 12.91 8.19
N ARG A 277 -5.78 14.06 7.60
CA ARG A 277 -4.41 14.55 7.46
C ARG A 277 -3.80 14.86 8.82
N ASP A 278 -4.56 15.50 9.72
CA ASP A 278 -4.15 15.76 11.10
C ASP A 278 -3.93 14.46 11.89
N ASP A 279 -4.77 13.44 11.68
CA ASP A 279 -4.59 12.11 12.28
C ASP A 279 -3.28 11.47 11.81
N VAL A 280 -2.93 11.61 10.54
CA VAL A 280 -1.68 11.10 9.97
C VAL A 280 -0.47 11.84 10.55
N VAL A 281 -0.56 13.15 10.72
CA VAL A 281 0.51 13.94 11.39
C VAL A 281 0.72 13.44 12.81
N ARG A 282 -0.35 13.31 13.61
CA ARG A 282 -0.26 12.75 14.98
C ARG A 282 0.30 11.34 15.02
N LEU A 283 -0.03 10.50 14.02
CA LEU A 283 0.55 9.16 13.91
C LEU A 283 2.05 9.24 13.64
N ALA A 284 2.49 10.14 12.77
CA ALA A 284 3.92 10.32 12.48
C ALA A 284 4.69 10.85 13.70
N GLU A 285 4.13 11.81 14.43
CA GLU A 285 4.69 12.32 15.70
C GLU A 285 4.85 11.21 16.73
N ALA A 286 3.82 10.39 16.95
CA ALA A 286 3.88 9.24 17.85
C ALA A 286 4.90 8.16 17.39
N CYS A 287 5.07 7.99 16.08
CA CYS A 287 6.08 7.11 15.53
C CYS A 287 7.51 7.63 15.77
N ASP A 288 7.73 8.95 15.67
CA ASP A 288 9.01 9.59 15.96
C ASP A 288 9.36 9.45 17.45
N GLU A 289 8.42 9.76 18.34
CA GLU A 289 8.59 9.60 19.80
C GLU A 289 8.94 8.17 20.21
N LEU A 290 8.46 7.17 19.49
CA LEU A 290 8.71 5.74 19.75
C LEU A 290 9.88 5.16 18.94
N ASP A 291 10.65 5.99 18.24
CA ASP A 291 11.80 5.57 17.40
C ASP A 291 11.41 4.50 16.36
N VAL A 292 10.23 4.64 15.75
CA VAL A 292 9.75 3.77 14.66
C VAL A 292 10.69 3.92 13.46
N LYS A 293 11.11 2.81 12.89
CA LYS A 293 12.11 2.79 11.80
C LYS A 293 11.50 3.04 10.42
N ALA A 294 10.22 2.71 10.25
CA ALA A 294 9.50 3.00 9.00
C ALA A 294 8.00 3.15 9.23
N LEU A 295 7.42 4.23 8.70
CA LEU A 295 6.00 4.49 8.64
C LEU A 295 5.57 4.52 7.16
N PHE A 296 4.83 3.50 6.73
CA PHE A 296 4.29 3.39 5.38
C PHE A 296 2.88 3.97 5.34
N ILE A 297 2.66 5.00 4.54
CA ILE A 297 1.36 5.65 4.37
C ILE A 297 0.90 5.49 2.93
N LEU A 298 -0.20 4.77 2.73
CA LEU A 298 -0.74 4.44 1.41
C LEU A 298 -2.10 5.10 1.20
N ALA A 299 -2.18 6.06 0.28
CA ALA A 299 -3.43 6.70 -0.09
C ALA A 299 -4.14 5.96 -1.24
N ASN A 300 -5.45 5.82 -1.15
CA ASN A 300 -6.31 5.39 -2.26
C ASN A 300 -7.04 6.59 -2.86
N ASN A 301 -7.40 6.51 -4.13
CA ASN A 301 -8.16 7.57 -4.81
C ASN A 301 -9.46 7.95 -4.08
N LYS A 302 -10.10 6.98 -3.41
CA LYS A 302 -11.35 7.21 -2.67
C LYS A 302 -11.17 7.91 -1.32
N ALA A 303 -9.93 8.16 -0.90
CA ALA A 303 -9.70 8.96 0.31
C ALA A 303 -10.16 10.41 0.12
N GLU A 304 -9.76 11.06 -0.98
CA GLU A 304 -10.05 12.47 -1.25
C GLU A 304 -10.40 12.76 -2.73
N GLY A 305 -10.24 11.77 -3.65
CA GLY A 305 -10.53 11.91 -5.08
C GLY A 305 -9.32 11.66 -6.00
N CYS A 306 -8.09 11.87 -5.52
CA CYS A 306 -6.87 11.63 -6.29
C CYS A 306 -5.70 11.31 -5.36
N SER A 307 -5.26 10.07 -5.33
CA SER A 307 -4.24 9.67 -4.35
C SER A 307 -2.87 10.33 -4.54
N PRO A 308 -2.34 10.62 -5.75
CA PRO A 308 -1.11 11.41 -5.87
C PRO A 308 -1.21 12.79 -5.23
N LEU A 309 -2.34 13.49 -5.40
CA LEU A 309 -2.56 14.80 -4.78
C LEU A 309 -2.78 14.69 -3.27
N THR A 310 -3.40 13.59 -2.79
CA THR A 310 -3.48 13.31 -1.36
C THR A 310 -2.09 13.09 -0.76
N VAL A 311 -1.20 12.37 -1.46
CA VAL A 311 0.20 12.20 -1.04
C VAL A 311 0.93 13.52 -0.95
N LYS A 312 0.77 14.40 -1.94
CA LYS A 312 1.36 15.75 -1.91
C LYS A 312 0.87 16.57 -0.71
N ALA A 313 -0.43 16.57 -0.48
CA ALA A 313 -1.03 17.29 0.65
C ALA A 313 -0.61 16.72 2.02
N LEU A 314 -0.38 15.41 2.11
CA LEU A 314 0.20 14.78 3.31
C LEU A 314 1.67 15.16 3.47
N ALA A 315 2.45 15.25 2.39
CA ALA A 315 3.82 15.71 2.45
C ALA A 315 3.91 17.15 2.96
N GLU A 316 3.01 18.04 2.49
CA GLU A 316 2.89 19.43 2.98
C GLU A 316 2.53 19.50 4.47
N ALA A 317 1.66 18.58 4.96
CA ALA A 317 1.26 18.54 6.36
C ALA A 317 2.36 17.97 7.28
N LEU A 318 3.17 17.02 6.78
CA LEU A 318 4.22 16.33 7.52
C LEU A 318 5.57 17.06 7.47
N ALA A 319 5.79 17.91 6.46
CA ALA A 319 7.01 18.72 6.40
C ALA A 319 7.02 19.70 7.59
N PRO A 320 8.16 19.86 8.30
CA PRO A 320 8.26 20.84 9.37
C PRO A 320 7.85 22.20 8.83
N LYS A 321 6.91 22.85 9.49
CA LYS A 321 6.60 24.25 9.17
C LYS A 321 7.88 25.05 9.37
N ALA A 322 8.35 25.75 8.33
CA ALA A 322 9.46 26.66 8.48
C ALA A 322 9.15 27.54 9.69
N SER A 323 9.99 27.47 10.71
CA SER A 323 9.90 28.40 11.84
C SER A 323 9.98 29.78 11.21
N GLY A 324 8.87 30.51 11.22
CA GLY A 324 8.85 31.89 10.74
C GLY A 324 9.90 32.70 11.48
N PRO A 325 10.44 33.72 10.83
CA PRO A 325 11.49 34.58 11.39
C PRO A 325 11.02 35.27 12.67
#